data_6426cd3b398ae5f24c70f96f1e789cfb
#
_entry.id   6426cd3b398ae5f24c70f96f1e789cfb
#
_cell.length_a   1.000
_cell.length_b   1.000
_cell.length_c   1.000
_cell.angle_alpha   90.00
_cell.angle_beta   90.00
_cell.angle_gamma   90.00
#
_symmetry.space_group_name_H-M   'P 1'
#
loop_
_entity.id
_entity.type
_entity.pdbx_description
1 polymer ?
#
loop_
_entity_poly.entity_id
_entity_poly.type
_entity_poly.pdbx_seq_one_letter_code
_entity_poly.pdbx_strand_id
1 'polypeptide(L)'
;MILVLVATVAVMAQTSWQDEKLRYGMYLGPIKAGEAELITRNLTYNGQEAVQMDLIARTTSAAEKIFSLNDTLTTIVRPDDSSPVYFQKHCFEGDDIVREKVNFSKDTNGNCVVQMTKYYKDGHVKECNETSNTLVYDMVSVVGFARTMDTNGLKKGQRMNFRLADACDILEESLIFQGWETVRISGRKYNCMMFKLVEPYVEKGKKKDREILNIYVCDDEARTIVQMDIKFKVGTAKAKIIN
;
A
#
# COMPACT_ATOMS: atom_id res chain seq x y z
N MET A 1 18.48 38.31 -36.33
CA MET A 1 18.76 37.64 -35.04
C MET A 1 17.52 36.82 -34.70
N ILE A 2 17.56 35.53 -35.03
CA ILE A 2 16.40 34.62 -34.87
C ILE A 2 16.56 33.97 -33.50
N LEU A 3 15.63 34.24 -32.59
CA LEU A 3 15.57 33.66 -31.27
C LEU A 3 14.92 32.27 -31.39
N VAL A 4 15.70 31.21 -31.29
CA VAL A 4 15.20 29.83 -31.21
C VAL A 4 14.78 29.55 -29.79
N LEU A 5 13.47 29.51 -29.55
CA LEU A 5 12.88 29.09 -28.28
C LEU A 5 12.97 27.55 -28.21
N VAL A 6 13.93 27.02 -27.46
CA VAL A 6 13.98 25.59 -27.14
C VAL A 6 13.00 25.32 -26.02
N ALA A 7 11.82 24.82 -26.39
CA ALA A 7 10.88 24.28 -25.42
C ALA A 7 11.42 22.92 -24.94
N THR A 8 11.96 22.87 -23.72
CA THR A 8 12.26 21.64 -23.03
C THR A 8 10.94 20.98 -22.60
N VAL A 9 10.48 20.01 -23.38
CA VAL A 9 9.41 19.10 -22.97
C VAL A 9 10.03 18.21 -21.88
N ALA A 10 9.65 18.46 -20.62
CA ALA A 10 9.94 17.53 -19.55
C ALA A 10 9.10 16.26 -19.85
N VAL A 11 9.74 15.23 -20.37
CA VAL A 11 9.15 13.88 -20.44
C VAL A 11 9.08 13.40 -19.01
N MET A 12 7.92 13.55 -18.40
CA MET A 12 7.61 12.83 -17.17
C MET A 12 7.71 11.35 -17.54
N ALA A 13 8.60 10.61 -16.91
CA ALA A 13 8.66 9.18 -17.05
C ALA A 13 7.31 8.63 -16.56
N GLN A 14 6.43 8.33 -17.50
CA GLN A 14 5.14 7.72 -17.22
C GLN A 14 5.47 6.30 -16.76
N THR A 15 5.29 6.02 -15.47
CA THR A 15 5.45 4.67 -14.94
C THR A 15 4.44 3.79 -15.66
N SER A 16 4.89 2.97 -16.61
CA SER A 16 4.00 2.08 -17.34
C SER A 16 3.63 0.93 -16.39
N TRP A 17 2.38 0.94 -15.93
CA TRP A 17 1.82 -0.18 -15.19
C TRP A 17 1.74 -1.39 -16.12
N GLN A 18 2.36 -2.49 -15.71
CA GLN A 18 2.30 -3.76 -16.42
C GLN A 18 1.45 -4.73 -15.63
N ASP A 19 0.74 -5.60 -16.34
CA ASP A 19 0.06 -6.72 -15.71
C ASP A 19 1.12 -7.62 -15.07
N GLU A 20 0.99 -7.84 -13.77
CA GLU A 20 1.94 -8.66 -13.02
C GLU A 20 1.26 -9.44 -11.91
N LYS A 21 1.91 -10.50 -11.48
CA LYS A 21 1.52 -11.28 -10.33
C LYS A 21 2.77 -11.57 -9.49
N LEU A 22 2.83 -10.95 -8.33
CA LEU A 22 3.89 -11.17 -7.33
C LEU A 22 3.35 -12.12 -6.26
N ARG A 23 4.15 -13.12 -5.89
CA ARG A 23 3.80 -14.10 -4.85
C ARG A 23 4.75 -13.95 -3.67
N TYR A 24 4.20 -14.08 -2.47
CA TYR A 24 4.94 -13.96 -1.21
C TYR A 24 4.69 -15.15 -0.31
N GLY A 25 5.73 -15.67 0.32
CA GLY A 25 5.62 -16.53 1.49
C GLY A 25 5.55 -15.67 2.74
N MET A 26 4.59 -15.92 3.61
CA MET A 26 4.45 -15.26 4.91
C MET A 26 5.03 -16.15 6.01
N TYR A 27 5.93 -15.59 6.82
CA TYR A 27 6.70 -16.33 7.82
C TYR A 27 6.55 -15.70 9.21
N LEU A 28 6.35 -16.56 10.21
CA LEU A 28 6.47 -16.24 11.63
C LEU A 28 7.73 -16.92 12.16
N GLY A 29 8.81 -16.16 12.36
CA GLY A 29 10.12 -16.75 12.60
C GLY A 29 10.54 -17.68 11.45
N PRO A 30 10.89 -18.96 11.70
CA PRO A 30 11.26 -19.93 10.68
C PRO A 30 10.05 -20.61 9.99
N ILE A 31 8.84 -20.46 10.52
CA ILE A 31 7.66 -21.19 10.09
C ILE A 31 6.97 -20.42 8.97
N LYS A 32 6.73 -21.09 7.83
CA LYS A 32 5.86 -20.56 6.77
C LYS A 32 4.41 -20.70 7.21
N ALA A 33 3.80 -19.56 7.57
CA ALA A 33 2.44 -19.52 8.10
C ALA A 33 1.38 -19.25 7.01
N GLY A 34 1.78 -18.67 5.87
CA GLY A 34 0.82 -18.31 4.82
C GLY A 34 1.49 -17.96 3.50
N GLU A 35 0.65 -17.56 2.57
CA GLU A 35 1.03 -17.02 1.28
C GLU A 35 0.22 -15.76 0.99
N ALA A 36 0.81 -14.83 0.22
CA ALA A 36 0.10 -13.68 -0.31
C ALA A 36 0.41 -13.51 -1.81
N GLU A 37 -0.53 -12.93 -2.53
CA GLU A 37 -0.40 -12.54 -3.92
C GLU A 37 -0.76 -11.08 -4.07
N LEU A 38 0.08 -10.31 -4.80
CA LEU A 38 -0.24 -8.98 -5.28
C LEU A 38 -0.38 -9.07 -6.79
N ILE A 39 -1.58 -8.81 -7.29
CA ILE A 39 -1.92 -8.94 -8.71
C ILE A 39 -2.26 -7.54 -9.22
N THR A 40 -1.54 -7.09 -10.23
CA THR A 40 -1.78 -5.79 -10.90
C THR A 40 -2.32 -6.05 -12.29
N ARG A 41 -3.37 -5.32 -12.69
CA ARG A 41 -4.00 -5.40 -14.02
C ARG A 41 -4.41 -4.04 -14.51
N ASN A 42 -4.17 -3.77 -15.79
CA ASN A 42 -4.75 -2.63 -16.48
C ASN A 42 -6.19 -2.93 -16.88
N LEU A 43 -7.09 -1.98 -16.69
CA LEU A 43 -8.50 -2.11 -17.04
C LEU A 43 -9.15 -0.76 -17.36
N THR A 44 -10.39 -0.79 -17.81
CA THR A 44 -11.23 0.40 -17.93
C THR A 44 -12.23 0.42 -16.78
N TYR A 45 -12.22 1.47 -15.99
CA TYR A 45 -13.15 1.68 -14.87
C TYR A 45 -13.94 2.97 -15.08
N ASN A 46 -15.28 2.88 -15.13
CA ASN A 46 -16.17 4.03 -15.40
C ASN A 46 -15.80 4.79 -16.69
N GLY A 47 -15.35 4.07 -17.73
CA GLY A 47 -14.98 4.66 -19.03
C GLY A 47 -13.60 5.33 -19.08
N GLN A 48 -12.78 5.19 -18.04
CA GLN A 48 -11.41 5.73 -17.96
C GLN A 48 -10.40 4.61 -17.77
N GLU A 49 -9.18 4.81 -18.28
CA GLU A 49 -8.07 3.90 -17.99
C GLU A 49 -7.78 3.88 -16.48
N ALA A 50 -7.56 2.70 -15.97
CA ALA A 50 -7.31 2.46 -14.56
C ALA A 50 -6.39 1.26 -14.35
N VAL A 51 -5.86 1.14 -13.14
CA VAL A 51 -5.06 0.01 -12.69
C VAL A 51 -5.73 -0.60 -11.47
N GLN A 52 -6.03 -1.88 -11.52
CA GLN A 52 -6.50 -2.64 -10.37
C GLN A 52 -5.32 -3.36 -9.72
N MET A 53 -5.25 -3.30 -8.40
CA MET A 53 -4.34 -4.10 -7.60
C MET A 53 -5.16 -4.93 -6.59
N ASP A 54 -4.95 -6.25 -6.61
CA ASP A 54 -5.55 -7.17 -5.67
C ASP A 54 -4.45 -7.74 -4.75
N LEU A 55 -4.58 -7.53 -3.45
CA LEU A 55 -3.78 -8.18 -2.42
C LEU A 55 -4.61 -9.32 -1.81
N ILE A 56 -4.16 -10.55 -2.01
CA ILE A 56 -4.82 -11.74 -1.50
C ILE A 56 -3.86 -12.42 -0.53
N ALA A 57 -4.28 -12.64 0.72
CA ALA A 57 -3.46 -13.29 1.73
C ALA A 57 -4.22 -14.44 2.40
N ARG A 58 -3.55 -15.59 2.57
CA ARG A 58 -4.14 -16.79 3.17
C ARG A 58 -3.13 -17.52 4.03
N THR A 59 -3.60 -18.04 5.17
CA THR A 59 -2.81 -19.01 5.95
C THR A 59 -2.70 -20.35 5.23
N THR A 60 -1.61 -21.08 5.50
CA THR A 60 -1.49 -22.47 5.07
C THR A 60 -2.35 -23.35 5.95
N SER A 61 -2.80 -24.51 5.43
CA SER A 61 -3.60 -25.48 6.18
C SER A 61 -2.92 -25.95 7.49
N ALA A 62 -1.59 -25.96 7.52
CA ALA A 62 -0.84 -26.29 8.73
C ALA A 62 -0.93 -25.19 9.81
N ALA A 63 -1.03 -23.94 9.40
CA ALA A 63 -1.10 -22.78 10.30
C ALA A 63 -2.54 -22.41 10.69
N GLU A 64 -3.56 -22.82 9.92
CA GLU A 64 -4.98 -22.51 10.16
C GLU A 64 -5.47 -22.90 11.57
N LYS A 65 -4.86 -23.94 12.16
CA LYS A 65 -5.20 -24.37 13.54
C LYS A 65 -4.74 -23.38 14.62
N ILE A 66 -3.78 -22.51 14.29
CA ILE A 66 -3.21 -21.52 15.20
C ILE A 66 -3.81 -20.13 14.88
N PHE A 67 -3.91 -19.81 13.60
CA PHE A 67 -4.36 -18.53 13.10
C PHE A 67 -4.95 -18.71 11.70
N SER A 68 -6.20 -18.33 11.51
CA SER A 68 -6.86 -18.38 10.19
C SER A 68 -6.94 -16.97 9.61
N LEU A 69 -6.44 -16.83 8.37
CA LEU A 69 -6.48 -15.59 7.61
C LEU A 69 -6.88 -15.92 6.17
N ASN A 70 -7.87 -15.21 5.67
CA ASN A 70 -8.30 -15.28 4.27
C ASN A 70 -8.77 -13.89 3.84
N ASP A 71 -7.82 -13.07 3.44
CA ASP A 71 -8.05 -11.66 3.13
C ASP A 71 -7.97 -11.41 1.64
N THR A 72 -8.84 -10.53 1.18
CA THR A 72 -8.81 -9.98 -0.18
C THR A 72 -9.05 -8.48 -0.09
N LEU A 73 -8.06 -7.72 -0.52
CA LEU A 73 -8.12 -6.27 -0.66
C LEU A 73 -7.97 -5.91 -2.13
N THR A 74 -8.88 -5.11 -2.64
CA THR A 74 -8.86 -4.64 -4.04
C THR A 74 -8.84 -3.13 -4.05
N THR A 75 -7.91 -2.54 -4.78
CA THR A 75 -7.92 -1.10 -5.09
C THR A 75 -7.94 -0.88 -6.60
N ILE A 76 -8.57 0.21 -7.02
CA ILE A 76 -8.52 0.72 -8.39
C ILE A 76 -7.95 2.13 -8.30
N VAL A 77 -6.88 2.39 -9.05
CA VAL A 77 -6.17 3.68 -9.05
C VAL A 77 -6.11 4.26 -10.46
N ARG A 78 -5.89 5.57 -10.55
CA ARG A 78 -5.52 6.23 -11.80
C ARG A 78 -4.07 5.89 -12.15
N PRO A 79 -3.77 5.60 -13.43
CA PRO A 79 -2.42 5.19 -13.82
C PRO A 79 -1.39 6.32 -13.76
N ASP A 80 -1.80 7.59 -13.86
CA ASP A 80 -0.96 8.76 -13.95
C ASP A 80 -0.38 9.22 -12.59
N ASP A 81 -1.20 9.18 -11.53
CA ASP A 81 -0.83 9.69 -10.21
C ASP A 81 -1.03 8.68 -9.07
N SER A 82 -1.43 7.44 -9.40
CA SER A 82 -1.76 6.36 -8.44
C SER A 82 -2.85 6.76 -7.42
N SER A 83 -3.64 7.80 -7.71
CA SER A 83 -4.74 8.20 -6.84
C SER A 83 -5.86 7.16 -6.87
N PRO A 84 -6.34 6.69 -5.71
CA PRO A 84 -7.40 5.70 -5.67
C PRO A 84 -8.73 6.28 -6.16
N VAL A 85 -9.55 5.45 -6.79
CA VAL A 85 -10.94 5.74 -7.16
C VAL A 85 -11.91 4.80 -6.47
N TYR A 86 -11.44 3.60 -6.13
CA TYR A 86 -12.23 2.60 -5.41
C TYR A 86 -11.33 1.71 -4.57
N PHE A 87 -11.81 1.32 -3.40
CA PHE A 87 -11.18 0.31 -2.55
C PHE A 87 -12.23 -0.60 -1.93
N GLN A 88 -11.89 -1.87 -1.78
CA GLN A 88 -12.71 -2.87 -1.10
C GLN A 88 -11.82 -3.79 -0.28
N LYS A 89 -12.29 -4.10 0.94
CA LYS A 89 -11.61 -4.98 1.89
C LYS A 89 -12.58 -6.08 2.34
N HIS A 90 -12.17 -7.32 2.17
CA HIS A 90 -12.82 -8.51 2.71
C HIS A 90 -11.78 -9.29 3.49
N CYS A 91 -11.81 -9.21 4.81
CA CYS A 91 -10.88 -9.88 5.70
C CYS A 91 -11.61 -10.86 6.60
N PHE A 92 -11.06 -12.06 6.72
CA PHE A 92 -11.51 -13.11 7.59
C PHE A 92 -10.34 -13.54 8.47
N GLU A 93 -10.33 -13.06 9.72
CA GLU A 93 -9.29 -13.33 10.71
C GLU A 93 -9.88 -14.09 11.89
N GLY A 94 -9.77 -15.41 11.87
CA GLY A 94 -10.46 -16.25 12.85
C GLY A 94 -11.98 -16.09 12.74
N ASP A 95 -12.61 -15.62 13.82
CA ASP A 95 -14.05 -15.35 13.86
C ASP A 95 -14.43 -13.92 13.45
N ASP A 96 -13.45 -13.06 13.25
CA ASP A 96 -13.67 -11.67 12.85
C ASP A 96 -13.84 -11.56 11.34
N ILE A 97 -14.87 -10.82 10.93
CA ILE A 97 -15.17 -10.52 9.52
C ILE A 97 -15.20 -9.01 9.37
N VAL A 98 -14.27 -8.49 8.57
CA VAL A 98 -14.21 -7.08 8.22
C VAL A 98 -14.53 -6.93 6.74
N ARG A 99 -15.56 -6.13 6.43
CA ARG A 99 -15.91 -5.78 5.06
C ARG A 99 -16.06 -4.28 4.96
N GLU A 100 -15.32 -3.69 4.03
CA GLU A 100 -15.32 -2.25 3.82
C GLU A 100 -15.33 -1.94 2.33
N LYS A 101 -15.95 -0.80 1.96
CA LYS A 101 -15.87 -0.20 0.63
C LYS A 101 -15.55 1.28 0.79
N VAL A 102 -14.71 1.80 -0.07
CA VAL A 102 -14.37 3.22 -0.12
C VAL A 102 -14.45 3.69 -1.57
N ASN A 103 -15.18 4.78 -1.80
CA ASN A 103 -15.20 5.48 -3.06
C ASN A 103 -14.45 6.81 -2.88
N PHE A 104 -13.58 7.11 -3.83
CA PHE A 104 -12.81 8.34 -3.84
C PHE A 104 -13.23 9.19 -5.03
N SER A 105 -13.49 10.47 -4.78
CA SER A 105 -13.83 11.44 -5.81
C SER A 105 -13.22 12.80 -5.49
N LYS A 106 -13.39 13.78 -6.39
CA LYS A 106 -12.99 15.17 -6.11
C LYS A 106 -14.24 16.04 -6.09
N ASP A 107 -14.31 16.98 -5.13
CA ASP A 107 -15.32 18.02 -5.12
C ASP A 107 -15.01 19.14 -6.15
N THR A 108 -15.86 20.14 -6.23
CA THR A 108 -15.70 21.29 -7.12
C THR A 108 -14.49 22.16 -6.79
N ASN A 109 -13.95 22.05 -5.59
CA ASN A 109 -12.75 22.78 -5.13
C ASN A 109 -11.47 21.93 -5.31
N GLY A 110 -11.59 20.68 -5.82
CA GLY A 110 -10.47 19.77 -6.01
C GLY A 110 -10.09 18.97 -4.76
N ASN A 111 -10.83 19.08 -3.65
CA ASN A 111 -10.58 18.28 -2.47
C ASN A 111 -10.95 16.82 -2.71
N CYS A 112 -10.23 15.91 -2.05
CA CYS A 112 -10.54 14.49 -2.05
C CYS A 112 -11.76 14.23 -1.15
N VAL A 113 -12.85 13.69 -1.73
CA VAL A 113 -14.03 13.22 -1.01
C VAL A 113 -13.94 11.73 -0.87
N VAL A 114 -14.03 11.22 0.35
CA VAL A 114 -13.86 9.81 0.72
C VAL A 114 -15.18 9.33 1.33
N GLN A 115 -15.86 8.44 0.60
CA GLN A 115 -17.10 7.81 1.05
C GLN A 115 -16.80 6.38 1.49
N MET A 116 -16.91 6.11 2.77
CA MET A 116 -16.58 4.83 3.38
C MET A 116 -17.84 4.11 3.87
N THR A 117 -17.92 2.82 3.60
CA THR A 117 -19.01 1.95 4.08
C THR A 117 -18.39 0.74 4.77
N LYS A 118 -18.72 0.57 6.04
CA LYS A 118 -18.28 -0.59 6.85
C LYS A 118 -19.48 -1.49 7.14
N TYR A 119 -19.31 -2.78 6.87
CA TYR A 119 -20.31 -3.81 7.11
C TYR A 119 -19.91 -4.66 8.30
N TYR A 120 -20.79 -4.74 9.30
CA TYR A 120 -20.57 -5.52 10.51
C TYR A 120 -21.17 -6.94 10.38
N LYS A 121 -20.68 -7.86 11.21
CA LYS A 121 -21.09 -9.27 11.20
C LYS A 121 -22.57 -9.47 11.52
N ASP A 122 -23.15 -8.60 12.34
CA ASP A 122 -24.55 -8.59 12.74
C ASP A 122 -25.52 -8.00 11.70
N GLY A 123 -24.99 -7.58 10.54
CA GLY A 123 -25.73 -6.95 9.45
C GLY A 123 -25.85 -5.43 9.57
N HIS A 124 -25.34 -4.82 10.65
CA HIS A 124 -25.25 -3.36 10.74
C HIS A 124 -24.31 -2.79 9.67
N VAL A 125 -24.67 -1.62 9.14
CA VAL A 125 -23.86 -0.88 8.15
C VAL A 125 -23.60 0.52 8.69
N LYS A 126 -22.34 0.95 8.66
CA LYS A 126 -21.92 2.31 9.00
C LYS A 126 -21.41 2.99 7.74
N GLU A 127 -21.97 4.17 7.44
CA GLU A 127 -21.54 5.03 6.35
C GLU A 127 -20.87 6.28 6.90
N CYS A 128 -19.76 6.67 6.30
CA CYS A 128 -18.96 7.81 6.71
C CYS A 128 -18.51 8.57 5.47
N ASN A 129 -18.54 9.90 5.57
CA ASN A 129 -18.09 10.79 4.49
C ASN A 129 -17.06 11.76 5.08
N GLU A 130 -15.88 11.77 4.51
CA GLU A 130 -14.80 12.65 4.90
C GLU A 130 -14.30 13.46 3.70
N THR A 131 -13.76 14.63 3.96
CA THR A 131 -13.15 15.49 2.93
C THR A 131 -11.75 15.88 3.36
N SER A 132 -10.81 15.80 2.42
CA SER A 132 -9.41 16.11 2.63
C SER A 132 -8.92 17.06 1.54
N ASN A 133 -8.17 18.08 1.93
CA ASN A 133 -7.49 18.99 1.00
C ASN A 133 -6.22 18.38 0.35
N THR A 134 -5.88 17.16 0.73
CA THR A 134 -4.78 16.37 0.14
C THR A 134 -5.32 15.01 -0.31
N LEU A 135 -4.55 14.33 -1.17
CA LEU A 135 -4.88 12.98 -1.61
C LEU A 135 -4.94 12.02 -0.41
N VAL A 136 -5.95 11.16 -0.43
CA VAL A 136 -6.12 10.07 0.55
C VAL A 136 -5.94 8.75 -0.18
N TYR A 137 -5.12 7.88 0.36
CA TYR A 137 -4.85 6.54 -0.16
C TYR A 137 -5.68 5.48 0.61
N ASP A 138 -5.66 4.26 0.14
CA ASP A 138 -6.06 3.05 0.85
C ASP A 138 -4.84 2.15 1.10
N MET A 139 -5.02 1.05 1.82
CA MET A 139 -3.94 0.13 2.23
C MET A 139 -3.15 -0.46 1.06
N VAL A 140 -3.76 -0.62 -0.12
CA VAL A 140 -3.12 -1.21 -1.31
C VAL A 140 -2.58 -0.13 -2.24
N SER A 141 -3.27 1.00 -2.39
CA SER A 141 -2.81 2.10 -3.25
C SER A 141 -1.51 2.76 -2.76
N VAL A 142 -1.14 2.60 -1.47
CA VAL A 142 0.19 2.97 -0.95
C VAL A 142 1.31 2.22 -1.69
N VAL A 143 1.05 1.02 -2.23
CA VAL A 143 2.00 0.31 -3.10
C VAL A 143 2.26 1.11 -4.38
N GLY A 144 1.20 1.65 -4.98
CA GLY A 144 1.32 2.55 -6.13
C GLY A 144 2.14 3.79 -5.79
N PHE A 145 1.84 4.43 -4.66
CA PHE A 145 2.62 5.56 -4.16
C PHE A 145 4.11 5.22 -4.00
N ALA A 146 4.43 4.06 -3.41
CA ALA A 146 5.82 3.62 -3.25
C ALA A 146 6.55 3.37 -4.58
N ARG A 147 5.82 2.96 -5.63
CA ARG A 147 6.37 2.73 -6.97
C ARG A 147 6.57 4.01 -7.78
N THR A 148 5.69 4.99 -7.61
CA THR A 148 5.71 6.24 -8.40
C THR A 148 6.48 7.36 -7.75
N MET A 149 6.89 7.22 -6.47
CA MET A 149 7.63 8.27 -5.77
C MET A 149 8.96 8.58 -6.44
N ASP A 150 9.31 9.86 -6.50
CA ASP A 150 10.65 10.29 -6.90
C ASP A 150 11.67 9.87 -5.82
N THR A 151 12.61 9.03 -6.21
CA THR A 151 13.68 8.52 -5.34
C THR A 151 15.00 9.25 -5.53
N ASN A 152 15.06 10.23 -6.46
CA ASN A 152 16.26 11.01 -6.68
C ASN A 152 16.58 11.88 -5.47
N GLY A 153 17.79 11.75 -4.95
CA GLY A 153 18.23 12.55 -3.81
C GLY A 153 17.60 12.20 -2.46
N LEU A 154 16.92 11.05 -2.32
CA LEU A 154 16.41 10.57 -1.03
C LEU A 154 17.52 10.54 0.03
N LYS A 155 17.24 11.15 1.18
CA LYS A 155 18.15 11.17 2.32
C LYS A 155 17.61 10.27 3.44
N LYS A 156 18.51 9.53 4.08
CA LYS A 156 18.14 8.73 5.27
C LYS A 156 17.43 9.59 6.31
N GLY A 157 16.28 9.12 6.80
CA GLY A 157 15.42 9.86 7.72
C GLY A 157 14.40 10.78 7.02
N GLN A 158 14.44 10.92 5.70
CA GLN A 158 13.44 11.68 4.96
C GLN A 158 12.06 11.05 5.15
N ARG A 159 11.09 11.90 5.52
CA ARG A 159 9.71 11.52 5.80
C ARG A 159 8.81 11.98 4.66
N MET A 160 7.97 11.07 4.18
CA MET A 160 6.91 11.33 3.21
C MET A 160 5.58 11.07 3.88
N ASN A 161 4.82 12.13 4.13
CA ASN A 161 3.52 12.04 4.81
C ASN A 161 2.44 11.78 3.79
N PHE A 162 1.45 10.99 4.18
CA PHE A 162 0.24 10.73 3.41
C PHE A 162 -0.95 10.46 4.34
N ARG A 163 -2.15 10.45 3.76
CA ARG A 163 -3.38 10.12 4.47
C ARG A 163 -3.93 8.80 3.96
N LEU A 164 -4.48 8.00 4.86
CA LEU A 164 -5.01 6.67 4.58
C LEU A 164 -6.45 6.56 5.09
N ALA A 165 -7.36 6.10 4.23
CA ALA A 165 -8.73 5.78 4.62
C ALA A 165 -8.77 4.35 5.21
N ASP A 166 -9.25 4.21 6.45
CA ASP A 166 -9.48 2.92 7.12
C ASP A 166 -10.62 3.04 8.13
N ALA A 167 -11.53 2.07 8.11
CA ALA A 167 -12.57 1.87 9.13
C ALA A 167 -13.41 3.11 9.51
N CYS A 168 -13.73 3.97 8.54
CA CYS A 168 -14.44 5.25 8.75
C CYS A 168 -13.60 6.38 9.37
N ASP A 169 -12.28 6.28 9.28
CA ASP A 169 -11.35 7.33 9.69
C ASP A 169 -10.38 7.67 8.57
N ILE A 170 -9.79 8.86 8.62
CA ILE A 170 -8.63 9.23 7.80
C ILE A 170 -7.42 9.33 8.73
N LEU A 171 -6.53 8.37 8.60
CA LEU A 171 -5.31 8.27 9.39
C LEU A 171 -4.18 9.07 8.75
N GLU A 172 -3.33 9.69 9.55
CA GLU A 172 -2.08 10.28 9.08
C GLU A 172 -0.96 9.27 9.25
N GLU A 173 -0.28 8.95 8.16
CA GLU A 173 0.84 8.01 8.17
C GLU A 173 2.05 8.60 7.45
N SER A 174 3.19 7.95 7.59
CA SER A 174 4.41 8.36 6.92
C SER A 174 5.27 7.19 6.53
N LEU A 175 5.86 7.27 5.34
CA LEU A 175 7.01 6.47 4.95
C LEU A 175 8.30 7.23 5.32
N ILE A 176 9.20 6.58 6.05
CA ILE A 176 10.51 7.15 6.41
C ILE A 176 11.59 6.34 5.72
N PHE A 177 12.33 6.96 4.80
CA PHE A 177 13.44 6.30 4.13
C PHE A 177 14.57 5.99 5.12
N GLN A 178 14.99 4.74 5.22
CA GLN A 178 16.01 4.26 6.15
C GLN A 178 17.39 4.07 5.50
N GLY A 179 17.44 4.11 4.16
CA GLY A 179 18.65 3.89 3.38
C GLY A 179 18.53 2.69 2.45
N TRP A 180 19.69 2.28 1.94
CA TRP A 180 19.83 1.19 1.00
C TRP A 180 20.28 -0.07 1.73
N GLU A 181 19.65 -1.19 1.43
CA GLU A 181 19.97 -2.48 2.02
C GLU A 181 20.01 -3.59 0.98
N THR A 182 20.87 -4.59 1.18
CA THR A 182 20.86 -5.81 0.38
C THR A 182 20.11 -6.90 1.11
N VAL A 183 18.95 -7.28 0.59
CA VAL A 183 18.13 -8.39 1.11
C VAL A 183 18.48 -9.67 0.37
N ARG A 184 18.58 -10.79 1.10
CA ARG A 184 18.79 -12.13 0.53
C ARG A 184 17.54 -12.98 0.71
N ILE A 185 16.95 -13.42 -0.40
CA ILE A 185 15.75 -14.27 -0.41
C ILE A 185 16.03 -15.45 -1.33
N SER A 186 15.90 -16.68 -0.81
CA SER A 186 16.12 -17.92 -1.60
C SER A 186 17.40 -17.92 -2.42
N GLY A 187 18.51 -17.41 -1.84
CA GLY A 187 19.81 -17.35 -2.49
C GLY A 187 20.04 -16.16 -3.43
N ARG A 188 18.98 -15.42 -3.80
CA ARG A 188 19.09 -14.20 -4.62
C ARG A 188 19.36 -12.98 -3.74
N LYS A 189 20.13 -12.04 -4.28
CA LYS A 189 20.38 -10.73 -3.66
C LYS A 189 19.53 -9.68 -4.36
N TYR A 190 18.89 -8.83 -3.57
CA TYR A 190 18.11 -7.70 -4.01
C TYR A 190 18.66 -6.43 -3.36
N ASN A 191 19.05 -5.45 -4.17
CA ASN A 191 19.38 -4.12 -3.65
C ASN A 191 18.10 -3.35 -3.48
N CYS A 192 17.81 -2.93 -2.26
CA CYS A 192 16.52 -2.36 -1.91
C CYS A 192 16.67 -1.02 -1.22
N MET A 193 15.73 -0.15 -1.49
CA MET A 193 15.38 0.96 -0.63
C MET A 193 14.56 0.40 0.54
N MET A 194 14.97 0.70 1.76
CA MET A 194 14.24 0.30 2.96
C MET A 194 13.44 1.50 3.46
N PHE A 195 12.13 1.30 3.61
CA PHE A 195 11.21 2.28 4.17
C PHE A 195 10.56 1.74 5.44
N LYS A 196 10.36 2.61 6.40
CA LYS A 196 9.58 2.34 7.59
C LYS A 196 8.24 3.06 7.47
N LEU A 197 7.14 2.31 7.53
CA LEU A 197 5.80 2.87 7.67
C LEU A 197 5.51 3.10 9.14
N VAL A 198 5.10 4.30 9.48
CA VAL A 198 4.79 4.71 10.85
C VAL A 198 3.47 5.48 10.91
N GLU A 199 2.77 5.27 12.02
CA GLU A 199 1.59 6.03 12.41
C GLU A 199 1.97 6.98 13.56
N PRO A 200 1.80 8.29 13.40
CA PRO A 200 2.06 9.24 14.48
C PRO A 200 0.96 9.13 15.54
N TYR A 201 1.35 9.15 16.80
CA TYR A 201 0.42 9.20 17.93
C TYR A 201 0.94 10.10 19.05
N VAL A 202 0.06 10.45 19.98
CA VAL A 202 0.45 11.28 21.15
C VAL A 202 0.40 10.42 22.41
N GLU A 203 1.52 10.35 23.10
CA GLU A 203 1.61 9.71 24.41
C GLU A 203 2.17 10.68 25.46
N LYS A 204 1.42 10.91 26.53
CA LYS A 204 1.80 11.85 27.61
C LYS A 204 2.21 13.25 27.08
N GLY A 205 1.46 13.75 26.10
CA GLY A 205 1.70 15.07 25.46
C GLY A 205 2.91 15.12 24.50
N LYS A 206 3.57 14.01 24.22
CA LYS A 206 4.69 13.92 23.28
C LYS A 206 4.27 13.19 22.02
N LYS A 207 4.61 13.78 20.85
CA LYS A 207 4.44 13.09 19.56
C LYS A 207 5.44 11.94 19.47
N LYS A 208 4.95 10.77 19.09
CA LYS A 208 5.71 9.55 18.86
C LYS A 208 5.25 8.89 17.57
N ASP A 209 6.05 7.98 17.06
CA ASP A 209 5.71 7.14 15.90
C ASP A 209 5.54 5.69 16.36
N ARG A 210 4.44 5.08 15.95
CA ARG A 210 4.24 3.63 16.04
C ARG A 210 4.68 3.00 14.71
N GLU A 211 5.68 2.13 14.77
CA GLU A 211 6.12 1.39 13.60
C GLU A 211 5.07 0.33 13.24
N ILE A 212 4.57 0.39 12.00
CA ILE A 212 3.58 -0.55 11.45
C ILE A 212 4.30 -1.66 10.71
N LEU A 213 5.15 -1.30 9.75
CA LEU A 213 5.91 -2.27 8.97
C LEU A 213 7.17 -1.65 8.35
N ASN A 214 8.11 -2.52 7.96
CA ASN A 214 9.22 -2.15 7.09
C ASN A 214 8.97 -2.72 5.69
N ILE A 215 9.23 -1.91 4.66
CA ILE A 215 9.04 -2.26 3.25
C ILE A 215 10.40 -2.21 2.55
N TYR A 216 10.71 -3.25 1.80
CA TYR A 216 11.94 -3.35 1.00
C TYR A 216 11.56 -3.33 -0.49
N VAL A 217 11.83 -2.22 -1.14
CA VAL A 217 11.51 -1.95 -2.54
C VAL A 217 12.78 -2.06 -3.36
N CYS A 218 12.80 -2.88 -4.41
CA CYS A 218 13.94 -2.95 -5.31
C CYS A 218 14.25 -1.59 -5.93
N ASP A 219 15.54 -1.33 -6.10
CA ASP A 219 16.04 -0.17 -6.86
C ASP A 219 16.18 -0.55 -8.34
N ASP A 220 15.06 -0.92 -8.91
CA ASP A 220 14.90 -1.23 -10.32
C ASP A 220 13.71 -0.43 -10.90
N GLU A 221 13.53 -0.53 -12.20
CA GLU A 221 12.48 0.19 -12.91
C GLU A 221 11.06 -0.24 -12.45
N ALA A 222 10.89 -1.52 -12.10
CA ALA A 222 9.61 -2.06 -11.64
C ALA A 222 9.27 -1.69 -10.19
N ARG A 223 10.25 -1.23 -9.40
CA ARG A 223 10.06 -0.92 -7.97
C ARG A 223 9.39 -2.06 -7.21
N THR A 224 9.86 -3.29 -7.46
CA THR A 224 9.27 -4.50 -6.88
C THR A 224 9.42 -4.52 -5.36
N ILE A 225 8.34 -4.72 -4.62
CA ILE A 225 8.40 -4.97 -3.19
C ILE A 225 8.83 -6.41 -2.98
N VAL A 226 10.02 -6.65 -2.45
CA VAL A 226 10.57 -8.01 -2.28
C VAL A 226 10.40 -8.55 -0.87
N GLN A 227 10.24 -7.67 0.13
CA GLN A 227 9.99 -8.07 1.51
C GLN A 227 9.19 -7.00 2.25
N MET A 228 8.33 -7.46 3.16
CA MET A 228 7.66 -6.64 4.17
C MET A 228 7.84 -7.30 5.53
N ASP A 229 8.23 -6.53 6.54
CA ASP A 229 8.35 -6.97 7.93
C ASP A 229 7.23 -6.31 8.74
N ILE A 230 6.13 -7.02 8.98
CA ILE A 230 4.92 -6.51 9.63
C ILE A 230 5.05 -6.67 11.14
N LYS A 231 4.85 -5.60 11.89
CA LYS A 231 4.99 -5.58 13.34
C LYS A 231 3.68 -5.93 14.04
N PHE A 232 3.72 -6.92 14.89
CA PHE A 232 2.63 -7.30 15.80
C PHE A 232 3.09 -7.17 17.25
N LYS A 233 2.13 -7.16 18.18
CA LYS A 233 2.43 -7.12 19.63
C LYS A 233 3.32 -8.30 20.09
N VAL A 234 3.19 -9.45 19.41
CA VAL A 234 3.87 -10.71 19.78
C VAL A 234 5.04 -11.06 18.86
N GLY A 235 5.47 -10.15 18.00
CA GLY A 235 6.61 -10.40 17.11
C GLY A 235 6.49 -9.75 15.74
N THR A 236 7.27 -10.26 14.78
CA THR A 236 7.29 -9.75 13.41
C THR A 236 6.97 -10.88 12.44
N ALA A 237 5.95 -10.69 11.61
CA ALA A 237 5.75 -11.52 10.44
C ALA A 237 6.53 -10.96 9.26
N LYS A 238 7.07 -11.84 8.41
CA LYS A 238 7.80 -11.46 7.21
C LYS A 238 7.11 -12.01 5.97
N ALA A 239 6.67 -11.12 5.09
CA ALA A 239 6.27 -11.50 3.74
C ALA A 239 7.50 -11.35 2.83
N LYS A 240 7.90 -12.44 2.15
CA LYS A 240 9.06 -12.48 1.25
C LYS A 240 8.63 -12.97 -0.11
N ILE A 241 9.12 -12.31 -1.16
CA ILE A 241 8.83 -12.70 -2.53
C ILE A 241 9.28 -14.16 -2.77
N ILE A 242 8.41 -14.92 -3.43
CA ILE A 242 8.69 -16.29 -3.92
C ILE A 242 8.42 -16.30 -5.42
N ASN A 243 9.30 -16.93 -6.17
CA ASN A 243 9.14 -17.05 -7.63
C ASN A 243 8.23 -18.20 -7.98
#